data_0c4589f1773a9542abe27c8debaf6ce8
#
_entry.id   0c4589f1773a9542abe27c8debaf6ce8
#
_cell.length_a   1.000
_cell.length_b   1.000
_cell.length_c   1.000
_cell.angle_alpha   90.00
_cell.angle_beta   90.00
_cell.angle_gamma   90.00
#
_symmetry.space_group_name_H-M   'P 1'
#
loop_
_entity.id
_entity.type
_entity.pdbx_description
1 polymer ?
#
loop_
_entity_poly.entity_id
_entity_poly.type
_entity_poly.pdbx_seq_one_letter_code
_entity_poly.pdbx_strand_id
1 'polypeptide(L)'
;KKCYSVPLLIIPPWINKFYILDLKRENSFIQFCLKKNLSVFVISWVNPGTEHKNVSFEDYIDNGLLKASDVVKRYCKQDQINTIGYCIGGTLLASTLAYLSKKNIKFIKSSTFFTTLTDFEDPGDLSIFVTDEYLSSINKQIEKYGYMEGSFLAKTFSFLRSNDLVYGPAIKSYLMGKKPPPFDLLYWNSDSTNLPGVMALEYLENFYQKNMLSKGKLNVFDEIVSLEDIKLPIFAVATHTDHIAPWKSSFFGLNKTTGEKKFILAGSGHIAGIINPENSVKYGYWTNETKMEDINEWFYKAKKNEGSWWGEWASWIQKKSGSLGEMNFNHNKEFQVIENAPGSYVKKKFK
;
A
#
# COMPACT_ATOMS: atom_id res chain seq x y z
N LYS A 1 -2.38 22.01 18.92
CA LYS A 1 -3.03 20.68 19.14
C LYS A 1 -1.93 19.67 19.45
N LYS A 2 -2.10 18.88 20.53
CA LYS A 2 -1.12 17.85 20.89
C LYS A 2 -1.09 16.74 19.85
N CYS A 3 0.10 16.34 19.43
CA CYS A 3 0.35 15.21 18.55
C CYS A 3 1.52 14.37 19.07
N TYR A 4 1.59 13.12 18.63
CA TYR A 4 2.78 12.29 18.88
C TYR A 4 3.98 12.83 18.11
N SER A 5 5.18 12.75 18.69
CA SER A 5 6.40 13.35 18.14
C SER A 5 6.89 12.68 16.85
N VAL A 6 6.71 11.36 16.69
CA VAL A 6 7.14 10.64 15.50
C VAL A 6 6.02 10.68 14.44
N PRO A 7 6.22 11.37 13.29
CA PRO A 7 5.21 11.48 12.25
C PRO A 7 5.01 10.18 11.49
N LEU A 8 3.89 10.08 10.81
CA LEU A 8 3.49 8.93 9.99
C LEU A 8 3.50 9.30 8.51
N LEU A 9 4.30 8.62 7.70
CA LEU A 9 4.32 8.74 6.25
C LEU A 9 3.61 7.54 5.62
N ILE A 10 2.63 7.80 4.76
CA ILE A 10 1.89 6.79 4.01
C ILE A 10 2.39 6.74 2.58
N ILE A 11 2.75 5.55 2.12
CA ILE A 11 3.15 5.20 0.77
C ILE A 11 1.97 4.46 0.13
N PRO A 12 1.05 5.17 -0.54
CA PRO A 12 -0.11 4.55 -1.17
C PRO A 12 0.28 3.82 -2.45
N PRO A 13 -0.58 2.94 -2.98
CA PRO A 13 -0.40 2.42 -4.33
C PRO A 13 -0.46 3.56 -5.36
N TRP A 14 0.17 3.33 -6.52
CA TRP A 14 0.18 4.28 -7.66
C TRP A 14 -0.45 3.70 -8.94
N ILE A 15 -1.20 2.61 -8.83
CA ILE A 15 -2.05 2.09 -9.89
C ILE A 15 -3.33 2.94 -10.01
N ASN A 16 -3.74 3.54 -8.89
CA ASN A 16 -4.78 4.55 -8.78
C ASN A 16 -4.24 5.74 -8.00
N LYS A 17 -4.96 6.85 -7.99
CA LYS A 17 -4.56 8.02 -7.21
C LYS A 17 -4.57 7.75 -5.70
N PHE A 18 -3.79 8.54 -4.97
CA PHE A 18 -3.43 8.37 -3.56
C PHE A 18 -4.58 8.34 -2.54
N TYR A 19 -5.77 8.83 -2.88
CA TYR A 19 -6.83 9.17 -1.92
C TYR A 19 -7.68 8.01 -1.43
N ILE A 20 -7.28 6.76 -1.66
CA ILE A 20 -8.00 5.55 -1.20
C ILE A 20 -8.26 5.56 0.31
N LEU A 21 -7.34 6.07 1.11
CA LEU A 21 -7.45 6.13 2.56
C LEU A 21 -8.21 7.37 3.07
N ASP A 22 -8.70 8.23 2.16
CA ASP A 22 -9.39 9.49 2.47
C ASP A 22 -10.53 9.76 1.48
N LEU A 23 -11.41 8.79 1.24
CA LEU A 23 -12.49 8.86 0.27
C LEU A 23 -13.60 9.82 0.71
N LYS A 24 -14.02 9.72 1.95
CA LYS A 24 -14.99 10.59 2.60
C LYS A 24 -14.81 10.56 4.12
N ARG A 25 -15.37 11.57 4.79
CA ARG A 25 -15.15 11.80 6.21
C ARG A 25 -15.46 10.59 7.11
N GLU A 26 -16.51 9.84 6.77
CA GLU A 26 -17.00 8.73 7.61
C GLU A 26 -16.12 7.48 7.51
N ASN A 27 -15.38 7.30 6.41
CA ASN A 27 -14.51 6.15 6.18
C ASN A 27 -13.03 6.53 5.98
N SER A 28 -12.65 7.76 6.34
CA SER A 28 -11.27 8.24 6.19
C SER A 28 -10.36 7.66 7.27
N PHE A 29 -9.39 6.88 6.86
CA PHE A 29 -8.30 6.43 7.72
C PHE A 29 -7.40 7.59 8.13
N ILE A 30 -7.23 8.60 7.27
CA ILE A 30 -6.47 9.82 7.56
C ILE A 30 -7.13 10.59 8.73
N GLN A 31 -8.45 10.81 8.67
CA GLN A 31 -9.19 11.46 9.76
C GLN A 31 -9.12 10.65 11.06
N PHE A 32 -9.16 9.33 10.96
CA PHE A 32 -8.96 8.45 12.10
C PHE A 32 -7.58 8.66 12.74
N CYS A 33 -6.51 8.64 11.95
CA CYS A 33 -5.15 8.90 12.45
C CYS A 33 -5.04 10.26 13.14
N LEU A 34 -5.62 11.32 12.55
CA LEU A 34 -5.62 12.66 13.14
C LEU A 34 -6.38 12.70 14.47
N LYS A 35 -7.49 11.96 14.60
CA LYS A 35 -8.22 11.81 15.88
C LYS A 35 -7.41 11.07 16.95
N LYS A 36 -6.50 10.17 16.53
CA LYS A 36 -5.56 9.47 17.42
C LYS A 36 -4.28 10.28 17.69
N ASN A 37 -4.27 11.58 17.34
CA ASN A 37 -3.16 12.51 17.53
C ASN A 37 -1.88 12.14 16.75
N LEU A 38 -1.99 11.49 15.61
CA LEU A 38 -0.86 11.27 14.71
C LEU A 38 -0.73 12.44 13.72
N SER A 39 0.50 12.83 13.40
CA SER A 39 0.80 13.74 12.28
C SER A 39 0.97 12.89 11.03
N VAL A 40 0.12 13.09 10.02
CA VAL A 40 0.03 12.19 8.85
C VAL A 40 0.45 12.91 7.58
N PHE A 41 1.28 12.25 6.80
CA PHE A 41 1.74 12.66 5.48
C PHE A 41 1.46 11.54 4.49
N VAL A 42 1.07 11.89 3.27
CA VAL A 42 0.74 10.93 2.21
C VAL A 42 1.47 11.33 0.94
N ILE A 43 2.17 10.38 0.31
CA ILE A 43 2.77 10.60 -1.00
C ILE A 43 1.65 10.70 -2.05
N SER A 44 1.66 11.77 -2.84
CA SER A 44 0.81 11.90 -4.02
C SER A 44 1.65 11.64 -5.27
N TRP A 45 1.55 10.43 -5.81
CA TRP A 45 2.28 10.05 -7.01
C TRP A 45 1.74 10.77 -8.25
N VAL A 46 2.63 11.27 -9.09
CA VAL A 46 2.26 11.84 -10.39
C VAL A 46 1.73 10.74 -11.32
N ASN A 47 0.79 11.07 -12.22
CA ASN A 47 0.43 10.18 -13.31
C ASN A 47 1.50 10.27 -14.41
N PRO A 48 2.26 9.19 -14.68
CA PRO A 48 3.35 9.24 -15.65
C PRO A 48 2.86 9.46 -17.09
N GLY A 49 3.61 10.28 -17.82
CA GLY A 49 3.54 10.39 -19.27
C GLY A 49 4.81 9.83 -19.92
N THR A 50 4.98 10.08 -21.23
CA THR A 50 6.13 9.62 -22.02
C THR A 50 7.47 10.14 -21.48
N GLU A 51 7.46 11.32 -20.85
CA GLU A 51 8.62 11.94 -20.21
C GLU A 51 9.18 11.10 -19.04
N HIS A 52 8.35 10.24 -18.45
CA HIS A 52 8.72 9.38 -17.32
C HIS A 52 9.12 7.95 -17.74
N LYS A 53 9.28 7.68 -19.06
CA LYS A 53 9.49 6.32 -19.58
C LYS A 53 10.65 5.55 -18.93
N ASN A 54 11.71 6.26 -18.56
CA ASN A 54 12.93 5.70 -17.99
C ASN A 54 12.93 5.66 -16.45
N VAL A 55 11.86 6.10 -15.78
CA VAL A 55 11.77 6.05 -14.33
C VAL A 55 11.71 4.59 -13.90
N SER A 56 12.65 4.20 -13.05
CA SER A 56 12.84 2.84 -12.53
C SER A 56 12.14 2.61 -11.19
N PHE A 57 12.14 1.38 -10.71
CA PHE A 57 11.70 1.05 -9.36
C PHE A 57 12.59 1.72 -8.29
N GLU A 58 13.90 1.81 -8.54
CA GLU A 58 14.85 2.52 -7.67
C GLU A 58 14.57 4.03 -7.60
N ASP A 59 14.13 4.65 -8.70
CA ASP A 59 13.70 6.06 -8.70
C ASP A 59 12.49 6.28 -7.78
N TYR A 60 11.55 5.33 -7.71
CA TYR A 60 10.44 5.39 -6.75
C TYR A 60 10.93 5.28 -5.29
N ILE A 61 12.01 4.53 -5.05
CA ILE A 61 12.65 4.50 -3.72
C ILE A 61 13.32 5.85 -3.44
N ASP A 62 14.22 6.31 -4.29
CA ASP A 62 15.06 7.49 -4.05
C ASP A 62 14.24 8.79 -4.11
N ASN A 63 13.69 9.09 -5.29
CA ASN A 63 12.98 10.35 -5.55
C ASN A 63 11.56 10.37 -4.97
N GLY A 64 11.00 9.21 -4.64
CA GLY A 64 9.70 9.06 -3.98
C GLY A 64 9.83 8.93 -2.48
N LEU A 65 10.07 7.70 -1.99
CA LEU A 65 9.98 7.36 -0.57
C LEU A 65 11.06 8.04 0.27
N LEU A 66 12.34 7.96 -0.13
CA LEU A 66 13.45 8.54 0.65
C LEU A 66 13.36 10.07 0.67
N LYS A 67 13.06 10.68 -0.46
CA LYS A 67 12.85 12.13 -0.56
C LYS A 67 11.67 12.60 0.30
N ALA A 68 10.53 11.92 0.23
CA ALA A 68 9.37 12.23 1.07
C ALA A 68 9.70 12.07 2.56
N SER A 69 10.44 11.01 2.93
CA SER A 69 10.87 10.78 4.31
C SER A 69 11.76 11.92 4.83
N ASP A 70 12.69 12.39 4.01
CA ASP A 70 13.57 13.52 4.36
C ASP A 70 12.76 14.80 4.56
N VAL A 71 11.84 15.10 3.65
CA VAL A 71 10.93 16.27 3.77
C VAL A 71 10.11 16.20 5.05
N VAL A 72 9.52 15.04 5.38
CA VAL A 72 8.71 14.86 6.60
C VAL A 72 9.55 15.06 7.85
N LYS A 73 10.77 14.49 7.90
CA LYS A 73 11.69 14.69 9.03
C LYS A 73 12.03 16.16 9.24
N ARG A 74 12.42 16.86 8.18
CA ARG A 74 12.78 18.29 8.25
C ARG A 74 11.59 19.18 8.60
N TYR A 75 10.41 18.90 8.05
CA TYR A 75 9.20 19.64 8.36
C TYR A 75 8.77 19.44 9.82
N CYS A 76 8.79 18.22 10.32
CA CYS A 76 8.43 17.88 11.70
C CYS A 76 9.56 18.11 12.72
N LYS A 77 10.78 18.45 12.27
CA LYS A 77 11.99 18.53 13.11
C LYS A 77 12.22 17.26 13.94
N GLN A 78 12.08 16.11 13.26
CA GLN A 78 12.24 14.78 13.87
C GLN A 78 13.23 13.96 13.05
N ASP A 79 14.02 13.13 13.74
CA ASP A 79 15.00 12.24 13.08
C ASP A 79 14.38 10.92 12.64
N GLN A 80 13.22 10.57 13.18
CA GLN A 80 12.55 9.31 12.92
C GLN A 80 11.12 9.52 12.43
N ILE A 81 10.64 8.56 11.62
CA ILE A 81 9.25 8.47 11.14
C ILE A 81 8.71 7.05 11.33
N ASN A 82 7.39 6.93 11.37
CA ASN A 82 6.69 5.67 11.14
C ASN A 82 6.17 5.64 9.69
N THR A 83 5.98 4.46 9.12
CA THR A 83 5.54 4.33 7.73
C THR A 83 4.36 3.37 7.59
N ILE A 84 3.53 3.61 6.57
CA ILE A 84 2.53 2.66 6.07
C ILE A 84 2.78 2.46 4.58
N GLY A 85 2.91 1.22 4.14
CA GLY A 85 2.88 0.85 2.73
C GLY A 85 1.58 0.13 2.40
N TYR A 86 0.89 0.54 1.33
CA TYR A 86 -0.33 -0.09 0.89
C TYR A 86 -0.14 -0.72 -0.49
N CYS A 87 -0.46 -2.02 -0.61
CA CYS A 87 -0.37 -2.78 -1.86
C CYS A 87 1.05 -2.68 -2.47
N ILE A 88 1.21 -2.27 -3.72
CA ILE A 88 2.52 -2.04 -4.37
C ILE A 88 3.38 -1.02 -3.61
N GLY A 89 2.77 -0.02 -2.95
CA GLY A 89 3.48 0.90 -2.05
C GLY A 89 4.11 0.20 -0.84
N GLY A 90 3.50 -0.91 -0.40
CA GLY A 90 4.07 -1.77 0.64
C GLY A 90 5.25 -2.60 0.13
N THR A 91 5.19 -3.10 -1.11
CA THR A 91 6.32 -3.81 -1.74
C THR A 91 7.53 -2.88 -1.91
N LEU A 92 7.29 -1.62 -2.35
CA LEU A 92 8.31 -0.58 -2.42
C LEU A 92 8.91 -0.31 -1.03
N LEU A 93 8.06 -0.14 -0.02
CA LEU A 93 8.50 0.07 1.36
C LEU A 93 9.34 -1.10 1.87
N ALA A 94 8.93 -2.35 1.66
CA ALA A 94 9.68 -3.52 2.09
C ALA A 94 11.07 -3.59 1.45
N SER A 95 11.17 -3.33 0.14
CA SER A 95 12.45 -3.26 -0.59
C SER A 95 13.35 -2.15 -0.03
N THR A 96 12.77 -0.99 0.26
CA THR A 96 13.48 0.14 0.88
C THR A 96 13.96 -0.20 2.29
N LEU A 97 13.13 -0.85 3.11
CA LEU A 97 13.50 -1.24 4.49
C LEU A 97 14.66 -2.25 4.50
N ALA A 98 14.63 -3.21 3.58
CA ALA A 98 15.72 -4.16 3.42
C ALA A 98 17.04 -3.45 3.03
N TYR A 99 16.99 -2.53 2.07
CA TYR A 99 18.13 -1.71 1.68
C TYR A 99 18.66 -0.84 2.84
N LEU A 100 17.79 -0.11 3.53
CA LEU A 100 18.19 0.72 4.67
C LEU A 100 18.84 -0.10 5.78
N SER A 101 18.34 -1.31 6.03
CA SER A 101 18.94 -2.23 7.00
C SER A 101 20.34 -2.67 6.59
N LYS A 102 20.58 -2.99 5.30
CA LYS A 102 21.91 -3.29 4.76
C LYS A 102 22.88 -2.14 4.97
N LYS A 103 22.43 -0.91 4.72
CA LYS A 103 23.21 0.31 4.93
C LYS A 103 23.30 0.76 6.40
N ASN A 104 22.67 0.04 7.33
CA ASN A 104 22.56 0.41 8.75
C ASN A 104 21.97 1.81 9.00
N ILE A 105 21.03 2.21 8.13
CA ILE A 105 20.31 3.49 8.21
C ILE A 105 18.99 3.27 8.98
N LYS A 106 18.75 4.01 10.08
CA LYS A 106 17.69 3.71 11.06
C LYS A 106 16.78 4.91 11.36
N PHE A 107 16.24 5.56 10.34
CA PHE A 107 15.29 6.64 10.56
C PHE A 107 13.81 6.18 10.54
N ILE A 108 13.51 4.97 10.05
CA ILE A 108 12.17 4.39 10.13
C ILE A 108 12.09 3.57 11.42
N LYS A 109 11.17 3.97 12.30
CA LYS A 109 11.01 3.38 13.63
C LYS A 109 10.14 2.15 13.64
N SER A 110 9.06 2.17 12.86
CA SER A 110 8.18 1.03 12.63
C SER A 110 7.45 1.15 11.28
N SER A 111 6.99 0.04 10.75
CA SER A 111 6.27 0.02 9.49
C SER A 111 4.97 -0.76 9.59
N THR A 112 4.00 -0.35 8.80
CA THR A 112 2.72 -1.06 8.63
C THR A 112 2.56 -1.45 7.17
N PHE A 113 2.09 -2.67 6.92
CA PHE A 113 1.74 -3.14 5.58
C PHE A 113 0.23 -3.38 5.48
N PHE A 114 -0.42 -2.78 4.50
CA PHE A 114 -1.82 -3.02 4.16
C PHE A 114 -1.89 -3.81 2.85
N THR A 115 -2.47 -5.01 2.89
CA THR A 115 -2.68 -5.89 1.74
C THR A 115 -1.48 -5.87 0.77
N THR A 116 -0.30 -6.16 1.32
CA THR A 116 0.98 -6.05 0.63
C THR A 116 1.55 -7.41 0.33
N LEU A 117 1.95 -7.65 -0.92
CA LEU A 117 2.80 -8.78 -1.29
C LEU A 117 4.27 -8.41 -1.13
N THR A 118 4.99 -9.24 -0.40
CA THR A 118 6.45 -9.23 -0.31
C THR A 118 7.03 -10.60 -0.66
N ASP A 119 6.19 -11.62 -0.67
CA ASP A 119 6.43 -12.93 -1.25
C ASP A 119 5.43 -13.16 -2.39
N PHE A 120 5.93 -13.42 -3.59
CA PHE A 120 5.17 -13.58 -4.83
C PHE A 120 5.16 -15.04 -5.31
N GLU A 121 5.37 -16.02 -4.43
CA GLU A 121 5.29 -17.43 -4.79
C GLU A 121 3.88 -17.79 -5.27
N ASP A 122 2.86 -17.28 -4.59
CA ASP A 122 1.46 -17.31 -5.01
C ASP A 122 0.92 -15.89 -5.08
N PRO A 123 1.02 -15.21 -6.25
CA PRO A 123 0.56 -13.83 -6.40
C PRO A 123 -0.95 -13.73 -6.69
N GLY A 124 -1.71 -14.80 -6.48
CA GLY A 124 -3.15 -14.86 -6.71
C GLY A 124 -3.54 -14.75 -8.18
N ASP A 125 -4.67 -14.11 -8.44
CA ASP A 125 -5.24 -13.99 -9.80
C ASP A 125 -4.32 -13.23 -10.77
N LEU A 126 -3.39 -12.44 -10.25
CA LEU A 126 -2.43 -11.71 -11.08
C LEU A 126 -1.35 -12.59 -11.70
N SER A 127 -1.20 -13.84 -11.26
CA SER A 127 -0.26 -14.82 -11.85
C SER A 127 -0.44 -14.99 -13.37
N ILE A 128 -1.68 -14.84 -13.85
CA ILE A 128 -2.02 -14.95 -15.29
C ILE A 128 -1.32 -13.89 -16.16
N PHE A 129 -0.85 -12.79 -15.56
CA PHE A 129 -0.23 -11.67 -16.25
C PHE A 129 1.29 -11.70 -16.24
N VAL A 130 1.87 -12.82 -15.84
CA VAL A 130 3.33 -12.98 -15.71
C VAL A 130 3.89 -14.00 -16.70
N THR A 131 3.11 -14.37 -17.72
CA THR A 131 3.61 -15.19 -18.82
C THR A 131 4.49 -14.37 -19.75
N ASP A 132 5.45 -15.03 -20.40
CA ASP A 132 6.39 -14.37 -21.33
C ASP A 132 5.66 -13.70 -22.49
N GLU A 133 4.58 -14.30 -23.00
CA GLU A 133 3.73 -13.72 -24.06
C GLU A 133 3.08 -12.42 -23.60
N TYR A 134 2.60 -12.40 -22.37
CA TYR A 134 1.94 -11.24 -21.81
C TYR A 134 2.93 -10.11 -21.57
N LEU A 135 4.09 -10.40 -20.99
CA LEU A 135 5.19 -9.41 -20.85
C LEU A 135 5.67 -8.87 -22.18
N SER A 136 5.76 -9.72 -23.21
CA SER A 136 6.08 -9.27 -24.57
C SER A 136 5.02 -8.28 -25.11
N SER A 137 3.74 -8.52 -24.83
CA SER A 137 2.66 -7.60 -25.21
C SER A 137 2.73 -6.26 -24.47
N ILE A 138 3.02 -6.29 -23.15
CA ILE A 138 3.25 -5.07 -22.36
C ILE A 138 4.46 -4.31 -22.90
N ASN A 139 5.55 -5.01 -23.18
CA ASN A 139 6.78 -4.38 -23.71
C ASN A 139 6.53 -3.62 -25.01
N LYS A 140 5.78 -4.21 -25.95
CA LYS A 140 5.39 -3.52 -27.20
C LYS A 140 4.58 -2.25 -26.93
N GLN A 141 3.71 -2.26 -25.94
CA GLN A 141 2.95 -1.06 -25.53
C GLN A 141 3.88 0.00 -24.95
N ILE A 142 4.83 -0.41 -24.08
CA ILE A 142 5.81 0.48 -23.46
C ILE A 142 6.76 1.08 -24.51
N GLU A 143 7.22 0.30 -25.48
CA GLU A 143 8.04 0.79 -26.61
C GLU A 143 7.31 1.89 -27.38
N LYS A 144 5.99 1.75 -27.56
CA LYS A 144 5.19 2.71 -28.32
C LYS A 144 4.88 3.99 -27.55
N TYR A 145 4.53 3.89 -26.26
CA TYR A 145 4.01 5.00 -25.48
C TYR A 145 4.97 5.49 -24.37
N GLY A 146 5.96 4.68 -24.00
CA GLY A 146 6.88 4.95 -22.90
C GLY A 146 6.32 4.59 -21.52
N TYR A 147 5.08 4.12 -21.44
CA TYR A 147 4.42 3.73 -20.18
C TYR A 147 3.40 2.62 -20.43
N MET A 148 3.05 1.91 -19.37
CA MET A 148 1.91 1.00 -19.35
C MET A 148 0.65 1.78 -18.94
N GLU A 149 -0.38 1.74 -19.76
CA GLU A 149 -1.63 2.46 -19.49
C GLU A 149 -2.37 1.93 -18.26
N GLY A 150 -2.81 2.83 -17.39
CA GLY A 150 -3.61 2.49 -16.21
C GLY A 150 -4.92 1.78 -16.57
N SER A 151 -5.52 2.09 -17.74
CA SER A 151 -6.71 1.43 -18.27
C SER A 151 -6.51 -0.07 -18.47
N PHE A 152 -5.29 -0.51 -18.75
CA PHE A 152 -4.94 -1.90 -18.94
C PHE A 152 -5.05 -2.69 -17.64
N LEU A 153 -4.45 -2.19 -16.56
CA LEU A 153 -4.59 -2.80 -15.22
C LEU A 153 -6.05 -2.76 -14.73
N ALA A 154 -6.74 -1.64 -14.92
CA ALA A 154 -8.14 -1.51 -14.54
C ALA A 154 -9.04 -2.53 -15.27
N LYS A 155 -8.82 -2.75 -16.56
CA LYS A 155 -9.53 -3.79 -17.34
C LYS A 155 -9.20 -5.18 -16.84
N THR A 156 -7.94 -5.44 -16.54
CA THR A 156 -7.45 -6.70 -15.97
C THR A 156 -8.16 -7.03 -14.66
N PHE A 157 -8.16 -6.10 -13.70
CA PHE A 157 -8.86 -6.29 -12.43
C PHE A 157 -10.38 -6.45 -12.61
N SER A 158 -10.98 -5.71 -13.55
CA SER A 158 -12.40 -5.83 -13.85
C SER A 158 -12.75 -7.18 -14.48
N PHE A 159 -11.87 -7.73 -15.32
CA PHE A 159 -12.03 -9.04 -15.92
C PHE A 159 -11.96 -10.17 -14.88
N LEU A 160 -10.98 -10.11 -13.98
CA LEU A 160 -10.80 -11.09 -12.89
C LEU A 160 -11.99 -11.11 -11.93
N ARG A 161 -12.68 -9.99 -11.75
CA ARG A 161 -13.88 -9.84 -10.90
C ARG A 161 -15.12 -9.50 -11.71
N SER A 162 -15.26 -10.02 -12.93
CA SER A 162 -16.35 -9.68 -13.83
C SER A 162 -17.75 -9.95 -13.23
N ASN A 163 -17.92 -10.98 -12.42
CA ASN A 163 -19.18 -11.25 -11.74
C ASN A 163 -19.57 -10.14 -10.75
N ASP A 164 -18.61 -9.61 -9.97
CA ASP A 164 -18.88 -8.61 -8.95
C ASP A 164 -18.93 -7.19 -9.50
N LEU A 165 -18.08 -6.88 -10.48
CA LEU A 165 -17.88 -5.52 -10.97
C LEU A 165 -18.65 -5.22 -12.26
N VAL A 166 -18.97 -6.24 -13.05
CA VAL A 166 -19.64 -6.08 -14.35
C VAL A 166 -21.02 -6.74 -14.34
N TYR A 167 -21.09 -8.05 -14.19
CA TYR A 167 -22.36 -8.78 -14.33
C TYR A 167 -23.34 -8.52 -13.18
N GLY A 168 -22.88 -8.49 -11.93
CA GLY A 168 -23.72 -8.20 -10.77
C GLY A 168 -24.38 -6.81 -10.83
N PRO A 169 -23.64 -5.72 -11.06
CA PRO A 169 -24.20 -4.39 -11.29
C PRO A 169 -25.11 -4.32 -12.52
N ALA A 170 -24.72 -4.98 -13.62
CA ALA A 170 -25.54 -5.02 -14.85
C ALA A 170 -26.90 -5.70 -14.60
N ILE A 171 -26.92 -6.86 -13.96
CA ILE A 171 -28.16 -7.56 -13.60
C ILE A 171 -29.04 -6.68 -12.70
N LYS A 172 -28.45 -6.08 -11.64
CA LYS A 172 -29.19 -5.20 -10.73
C LYS A 172 -29.76 -3.96 -11.44
N SER A 173 -28.99 -3.36 -12.32
CA SER A 173 -29.38 -2.13 -13.01
C SER A 173 -30.34 -2.41 -14.18
N TYR A 174 -29.96 -3.29 -15.11
CA TYR A 174 -30.75 -3.52 -16.34
C TYR A 174 -31.92 -4.46 -16.14
N LEU A 175 -31.72 -5.57 -15.40
CA LEU A 175 -32.77 -6.56 -15.23
C LEU A 175 -33.70 -6.26 -14.05
N MET A 176 -33.18 -5.64 -12.98
CA MET A 176 -33.97 -5.34 -11.78
C MET A 176 -34.35 -3.86 -11.65
N GLY A 177 -33.98 -3.01 -12.60
CA GLY A 177 -34.31 -1.58 -12.63
C GLY A 177 -33.77 -0.78 -11.42
N LYS A 178 -32.82 -1.32 -10.67
CA LYS A 178 -32.24 -0.65 -9.48
C LYS A 178 -31.13 0.29 -9.92
N LYS A 179 -31.25 1.58 -9.59
CA LYS A 179 -30.13 2.51 -9.77
C LYS A 179 -28.94 2.05 -8.92
N PRO A 180 -27.73 1.91 -9.49
CA PRO A 180 -26.54 1.63 -8.70
C PRO A 180 -26.41 2.73 -7.62
N PRO A 181 -26.23 2.39 -6.34
CA PRO A 181 -25.92 3.41 -5.35
C PRO A 181 -24.62 4.10 -5.74
N PRO A 182 -24.51 5.43 -5.60
CA PRO A 182 -23.23 6.13 -5.77
C PRO A 182 -22.24 5.55 -4.76
N PHE A 183 -21.17 4.95 -5.29
CA PHE A 183 -20.21 4.21 -4.48
C PHE A 183 -18.81 4.82 -4.68
N ASP A 184 -18.30 5.46 -3.66
CA ASP A 184 -17.03 6.18 -3.65
C ASP A 184 -15.83 5.31 -4.07
N LEU A 185 -15.79 4.04 -3.65
CA LEU A 185 -14.78 3.08 -4.06
C LEU A 185 -14.78 2.80 -5.57
N LEU A 186 -15.95 2.75 -6.21
CA LEU A 186 -16.04 2.56 -7.66
C LEU A 186 -15.47 3.76 -8.41
N TYR A 187 -15.69 4.97 -7.92
CA TYR A 187 -15.11 6.18 -8.51
C TYR A 187 -13.58 6.13 -8.43
N TRP A 188 -13.02 5.86 -7.25
CA TRP A 188 -11.60 5.73 -7.06
C TRP A 188 -11.00 4.60 -7.92
N ASN A 189 -11.67 3.44 -7.99
CA ASN A 189 -11.22 2.30 -8.80
C ASN A 189 -11.16 2.63 -10.31
N SER A 190 -12.01 3.54 -10.78
CA SER A 190 -11.99 4.02 -12.17
C SER A 190 -10.96 5.14 -12.41
N ASP A 191 -10.35 5.69 -11.37
CA ASP A 191 -9.38 6.79 -11.44
C ASP A 191 -7.95 6.24 -11.44
N SER A 192 -7.67 5.38 -12.44
CA SER A 192 -6.40 4.71 -12.63
C SER A 192 -5.33 5.66 -13.17
N THR A 193 -4.08 5.33 -12.91
CA THR A 193 -2.88 6.04 -13.35
C THR A 193 -1.97 5.11 -14.14
N ASN A 194 -1.15 5.67 -15.01
CA ASN A 194 -0.17 4.94 -15.79
C ASN A 194 1.00 4.45 -14.89
N LEU A 195 1.80 3.55 -15.42
CA LEU A 195 3.08 3.15 -14.82
C LEU A 195 4.22 3.47 -15.79
N PRO A 196 5.34 4.06 -15.33
CA PRO A 196 6.52 4.25 -16.17
C PRO A 196 6.98 2.92 -16.76
N GLY A 197 7.42 2.94 -18.02
CA GLY A 197 7.72 1.71 -18.74
C GLY A 197 8.76 0.83 -18.06
N VAL A 198 9.89 1.41 -17.68
CA VAL A 198 11.00 0.69 -17.01
C VAL A 198 10.52 0.13 -15.68
N MET A 199 9.91 0.97 -14.81
CA MET A 199 9.42 0.53 -13.49
C MET A 199 8.38 -0.60 -13.61
N ALA A 200 7.47 -0.52 -14.59
CA ALA A 200 6.44 -1.55 -14.78
C ALA A 200 7.05 -2.91 -15.14
N LEU A 201 8.03 -2.93 -16.05
CA LEU A 201 8.76 -4.16 -16.43
C LEU A 201 9.57 -4.72 -15.26
N GLU A 202 10.35 -3.88 -14.58
CA GLU A 202 11.11 -4.29 -13.38
C GLU A 202 10.21 -4.88 -12.30
N TYR A 203 9.05 -4.26 -12.05
CA TYR A 203 8.10 -4.76 -11.06
C TYR A 203 7.54 -6.13 -11.44
N LEU A 204 7.09 -6.30 -12.68
CA LEU A 204 6.54 -7.57 -13.14
C LEU A 204 7.61 -8.68 -13.18
N GLU A 205 8.79 -8.37 -13.66
CA GLU A 205 9.88 -9.35 -13.80
C GLU A 205 10.49 -9.72 -12.44
N ASN A 206 10.93 -8.73 -11.64
CA ASN A 206 11.66 -8.99 -10.42
C ASN A 206 10.77 -9.53 -9.29
N PHE A 207 9.51 -9.11 -9.23
CA PHE A 207 8.60 -9.54 -8.16
C PHE A 207 7.69 -10.68 -8.62
N TYR A 208 6.87 -10.50 -9.64
CA TYR A 208 5.90 -11.53 -10.05
C TYR A 208 6.57 -12.75 -10.68
N GLN A 209 7.49 -12.59 -11.63
CA GLN A 209 8.13 -13.75 -12.27
C GLN A 209 9.21 -14.38 -11.41
N LYS A 210 10.12 -13.56 -10.89
CA LYS A 210 11.35 -14.06 -10.25
C LYS A 210 11.26 -14.15 -8.74
N ASN A 211 10.32 -13.42 -8.10
CA ASN A 211 10.16 -13.33 -6.64
C ASN A 211 11.48 -12.99 -5.92
N MET A 212 12.20 -11.99 -6.46
CA MET A 212 13.61 -11.71 -6.10
C MET A 212 13.76 -11.26 -4.66
N LEU A 213 12.83 -10.42 -4.13
CA LEU A 213 12.90 -9.91 -2.75
C LEU A 213 12.79 -11.05 -1.74
N SER A 214 11.81 -11.91 -1.90
CA SER A 214 11.57 -13.05 -1.01
C SER A 214 12.67 -14.10 -1.11
N LYS A 215 13.32 -14.23 -2.28
CA LYS A 215 14.45 -15.13 -2.51
C LYS A 215 15.80 -14.53 -2.11
N GLY A 216 15.84 -13.29 -1.59
CA GLY A 216 17.08 -12.63 -1.20
C GLY A 216 18.02 -12.33 -2.37
N LYS A 217 17.46 -12.01 -3.53
CA LYS A 217 18.19 -11.76 -4.79
C LYS A 217 17.84 -10.42 -5.43
N LEU A 218 17.02 -9.59 -4.79
CA LEU A 218 16.66 -8.29 -5.34
C LEU A 218 17.86 -7.35 -5.22
N ASN A 219 18.25 -6.75 -6.33
CA ASN A 219 19.23 -5.68 -6.33
C ASN A 219 18.53 -4.33 -6.11
N VAL A 220 19.02 -3.54 -5.17
CA VAL A 220 18.57 -2.17 -4.89
C VAL A 220 19.82 -1.31 -4.66
N PHE A 221 20.10 -0.36 -5.55
CA PHE A 221 21.30 0.50 -5.51
C PHE A 221 22.60 -0.28 -5.28
N ASP A 222 22.82 -1.32 -6.09
CA ASP A 222 23.97 -2.22 -6.03
C ASP A 222 24.10 -3.07 -4.74
N GLU A 223 23.04 -3.12 -3.93
CA GLU A 223 22.96 -4.01 -2.77
C GLU A 223 21.97 -5.14 -3.00
N ILE A 224 22.40 -6.37 -2.77
CA ILE A 224 21.48 -7.53 -2.76
C ILE A 224 20.74 -7.56 -1.42
N VAL A 225 19.42 -7.41 -1.47
CA VAL A 225 18.56 -7.31 -0.29
C VAL A 225 17.61 -8.49 -0.15
N SER A 226 17.21 -8.76 1.10
CA SER A 226 16.29 -9.83 1.49
C SER A 226 15.28 -9.33 2.52
N LEU A 227 14.13 -9.98 2.60
CA LEU A 227 13.17 -9.75 3.69
C LEU A 227 13.78 -10.00 5.07
N GLU A 228 14.74 -10.92 5.17
CA GLU A 228 15.47 -11.23 6.42
C GLU A 228 16.31 -10.06 6.95
N ASP A 229 16.67 -9.11 6.08
CA ASP A 229 17.38 -7.91 6.50
C ASP A 229 16.50 -6.97 7.33
N ILE A 230 15.18 -7.07 7.25
CA ILE A 230 14.22 -6.18 7.91
C ILE A 230 14.07 -6.57 9.39
N LYS A 231 14.56 -5.69 10.29
CA LYS A 231 14.62 -5.94 11.74
C LYS A 231 13.70 -5.04 12.57
N LEU A 232 13.11 -4.00 11.95
CA LEU A 232 12.24 -3.08 12.68
C LEU A 232 10.86 -3.71 12.95
N PRO A 233 10.10 -3.18 13.93
CA PRO A 233 8.74 -3.66 14.22
C PRO A 233 7.79 -3.45 13.05
N ILE A 234 7.05 -4.51 12.69
CA ILE A 234 6.07 -4.50 11.59
C ILE A 234 4.68 -4.88 12.09
N PHE A 235 3.69 -4.14 11.64
CA PHE A 235 2.28 -4.48 11.74
C PHE A 235 1.74 -4.75 10.34
N ALA A 236 1.21 -5.93 10.07
CA ALA A 236 0.66 -6.26 8.76
C ALA A 236 -0.82 -6.58 8.84
N VAL A 237 -1.59 -6.05 7.90
CA VAL A 237 -3.00 -6.35 7.69
C VAL A 237 -3.17 -6.93 6.31
N ALA A 238 -3.57 -8.18 6.24
CA ALA A 238 -4.06 -8.81 5.01
C ALA A 238 -5.59 -8.98 5.09
N THR A 239 -6.23 -9.30 3.99
CA THR A 239 -7.69 -9.44 3.95
C THR A 239 -8.11 -10.81 3.43
N HIS A 240 -9.10 -11.42 4.08
CA HIS A 240 -9.44 -12.84 3.96
C HIS A 240 -9.85 -13.27 2.54
N THR A 241 -10.56 -12.40 1.81
CA THR A 241 -11.00 -12.69 0.45
C THR A 241 -10.27 -11.86 -0.61
N ASP A 242 -9.01 -11.51 -0.31
CA ASP A 242 -8.15 -10.79 -1.25
C ASP A 242 -7.66 -11.72 -2.36
N HIS A 243 -7.97 -11.38 -3.59
CA HIS A 243 -7.56 -12.09 -4.80
C HIS A 243 -6.37 -11.43 -5.50
N ILE A 244 -6.01 -10.20 -5.09
CA ILE A 244 -4.89 -9.41 -5.64
C ILE A 244 -3.63 -9.65 -4.83
N ALA A 245 -3.77 -9.64 -3.49
CA ALA A 245 -2.71 -9.91 -2.54
C ALA A 245 -3.16 -11.00 -1.55
N PRO A 246 -3.10 -12.28 -1.95
CA PRO A 246 -3.55 -13.38 -1.10
C PRO A 246 -2.95 -13.30 0.29
N TRP A 247 -3.79 -13.39 1.32
CA TRP A 247 -3.36 -13.21 2.70
C TRP A 247 -2.28 -14.20 3.14
N LYS A 248 -2.29 -15.39 2.54
CA LYS A 248 -1.26 -16.42 2.80
C LYS A 248 0.11 -15.94 2.34
N SER A 249 0.21 -15.37 1.16
CA SER A 249 1.46 -14.82 0.62
C SER A 249 1.94 -13.61 1.42
N SER A 250 1.02 -12.73 1.85
CA SER A 250 1.34 -11.64 2.77
C SER A 250 1.87 -12.15 4.12
N PHE A 251 1.28 -13.25 4.65
CA PHE A 251 1.74 -13.90 5.87
C PHE A 251 3.14 -14.50 5.71
N PHE A 252 3.39 -15.25 4.61
CA PHE A 252 4.70 -15.85 4.36
C PHE A 252 5.80 -14.80 4.19
N GLY A 253 5.52 -13.74 3.44
CA GLY A 253 6.48 -12.66 3.28
C GLY A 253 6.80 -11.94 4.60
N LEU A 254 5.78 -11.64 5.41
CA LEU A 254 5.99 -11.07 6.74
C LEU A 254 6.84 -12.01 7.63
N ASN A 255 6.60 -13.30 7.52
CA ASN A 255 7.28 -14.28 8.37
C ASN A 255 8.78 -14.39 8.10
N LYS A 256 9.23 -14.05 6.89
CA LYS A 256 10.66 -13.96 6.53
C LYS A 256 11.38 -12.77 7.17
N THR A 257 10.67 -11.74 7.62
CA THR A 257 11.31 -10.63 8.35
C THR A 257 11.77 -11.08 9.73
N THR A 258 12.78 -10.44 10.31
CA THR A 258 13.40 -10.88 11.58
C THR A 258 13.01 -10.02 12.79
N GLY A 259 12.29 -8.89 12.57
CA GLY A 259 11.83 -7.99 13.63
C GLY A 259 10.57 -8.48 14.38
N GLU A 260 10.15 -7.68 15.36
CA GLU A 260 8.84 -7.82 16.00
C GLU A 260 7.73 -7.73 14.95
N LYS A 261 6.79 -8.65 14.95
CA LYS A 261 5.70 -8.66 13.96
C LYS A 261 4.35 -8.90 14.62
N LYS A 262 3.35 -8.16 14.13
CA LYS A 262 1.95 -8.38 14.44
C LYS A 262 1.19 -8.52 13.12
N PHE A 263 0.43 -9.61 13.00
CA PHE A 263 -0.39 -9.89 11.82
C PHE A 263 -1.87 -9.85 12.18
N ILE A 264 -2.65 -9.19 11.34
CA ILE A 264 -4.11 -9.18 11.40
C ILE A 264 -4.66 -9.67 10.05
N LEU A 265 -5.61 -10.59 10.12
CA LEU A 265 -6.40 -10.98 8.98
C LEU A 265 -7.76 -10.29 9.07
N ALA A 266 -7.97 -9.24 8.28
CA ALA A 266 -9.24 -8.53 8.23
C ALA A 266 -10.25 -9.27 7.33
N GLY A 267 -11.52 -9.15 7.65
CA GLY A 267 -12.60 -9.66 6.79
C GLY A 267 -12.71 -8.87 5.48
N SER A 268 -13.41 -9.47 4.48
CA SER A 268 -13.62 -8.86 3.16
C SER A 268 -12.38 -8.86 2.23
N GLY A 269 -12.42 -8.08 1.14
CA GLY A 269 -11.41 -8.05 0.08
C GLY A 269 -10.44 -6.87 0.19
N HIS A 270 -9.56 -6.76 -0.82
CA HIS A 270 -8.38 -5.90 -0.90
C HIS A 270 -8.56 -4.46 -0.39
N ILE A 271 -9.69 -3.85 -0.68
CA ILE A 271 -9.98 -2.46 -0.32
C ILE A 271 -10.95 -2.40 0.87
N ALA A 272 -12.07 -3.11 0.79
CA ALA A 272 -13.13 -3.03 1.80
C ALA A 272 -12.70 -3.56 3.17
N GLY A 273 -11.77 -4.50 3.23
CA GLY A 273 -11.18 -4.97 4.48
C GLY A 273 -10.23 -3.96 5.14
N ILE A 274 -9.61 -3.10 4.34
CA ILE A 274 -8.75 -2.01 4.83
C ILE A 274 -9.60 -0.79 5.24
N ILE A 275 -10.53 -0.37 4.36
CA ILE A 275 -11.44 0.75 4.63
C ILE A 275 -12.64 0.27 5.46
N ASN A 276 -12.39 -0.07 6.70
CA ASN A 276 -13.39 -0.56 7.66
C ASN A 276 -13.37 0.28 8.94
N PRO A 277 -14.02 1.47 8.97
CA PRO A 277 -13.93 2.42 10.06
C PRO A 277 -14.50 1.87 11.40
N GLU A 278 -14.07 2.43 12.54
CA GLU A 278 -14.44 1.98 13.88
C GLU A 278 -15.97 1.89 14.10
N ASN A 279 -16.73 2.75 13.45
CA ASN A 279 -18.20 2.76 13.56
C ASN A 279 -18.86 1.66 12.69
N SER A 280 -18.10 0.90 11.93
CA SER A 280 -18.61 -0.19 11.12
C SER A 280 -18.57 -1.51 11.90
N VAL A 281 -19.73 -2.15 12.06
CA VAL A 281 -19.82 -3.51 12.63
C VAL A 281 -19.59 -4.59 11.57
N LYS A 282 -19.13 -4.18 10.36
CA LYS A 282 -18.94 -5.10 9.23
C LYS A 282 -17.60 -5.82 9.31
N TYR A 283 -17.57 -6.99 8.69
CA TYR A 283 -16.41 -7.80 8.31
C TYR A 283 -15.68 -8.51 9.45
N GLY A 284 -15.43 -7.87 10.60
CA GLY A 284 -14.59 -8.44 11.67
C GLY A 284 -13.14 -8.66 11.26
N TYR A 285 -12.36 -9.24 12.14
CA TYR A 285 -10.95 -9.58 11.88
C TYR A 285 -10.47 -10.68 12.82
N TRP A 286 -9.40 -11.35 12.45
CA TRP A 286 -8.76 -12.42 13.23
C TRP A 286 -7.41 -11.97 13.73
N THR A 287 -7.11 -12.33 14.97
CA THR A 287 -5.83 -12.10 15.65
C THR A 287 -5.32 -13.40 16.27
N ASN A 288 -4.01 -13.57 16.30
CA ASN A 288 -3.36 -14.63 17.02
C ASN A 288 -2.02 -14.12 17.56
N GLU A 289 -1.77 -14.31 18.85
CA GLU A 289 -0.54 -13.88 19.52
C GLU A 289 0.54 -14.96 19.54
N THR A 290 0.23 -16.18 19.06
CA THR A 290 1.20 -17.27 18.97
C THR A 290 2.20 -17.02 17.83
N LYS A 291 3.36 -17.71 17.90
CA LYS A 291 4.37 -17.65 16.85
C LYS A 291 3.78 -17.97 15.47
N MET A 292 4.22 -17.22 14.47
CA MET A 292 3.77 -17.33 13.09
C MET A 292 4.55 -18.40 12.32
N GLU A 293 4.57 -19.64 12.79
CA GLU A 293 5.38 -20.72 12.17
C GLU A 293 4.59 -21.46 11.09
N ASP A 294 3.33 -21.79 11.36
CA ASP A 294 2.44 -22.45 10.41
C ASP A 294 1.17 -21.61 10.20
N ILE A 295 0.83 -21.38 8.94
CA ILE A 295 -0.29 -20.51 8.57
C ILE A 295 -1.65 -21.13 8.89
N ASN A 296 -1.79 -22.46 8.76
CA ASN A 296 -3.05 -23.16 9.03
C ASN A 296 -3.27 -23.25 10.53
N GLU A 297 -2.21 -23.50 11.29
CA GLU A 297 -2.22 -23.49 12.75
C GLU A 297 -2.51 -22.08 13.27
N TRP A 298 -1.89 -21.04 12.66
CA TRP A 298 -2.17 -19.65 12.99
C TRP A 298 -3.66 -19.33 12.82
N PHE A 299 -4.25 -19.69 11.67
CA PHE A 299 -5.66 -19.41 11.38
C PHE A 299 -6.61 -20.21 12.26
N TYR A 300 -6.32 -21.49 12.49
CA TYR A 300 -7.14 -22.36 13.33
C TYR A 300 -7.22 -21.86 14.77
N LYS A 301 -6.12 -21.34 15.33
CA LYS A 301 -6.03 -20.79 16.67
C LYS A 301 -6.42 -19.30 16.76
N ALA A 302 -6.67 -18.65 15.63
CA ALA A 302 -6.95 -17.22 15.61
C ALA A 302 -8.32 -16.91 16.25
N LYS A 303 -8.32 -15.91 17.11
CA LYS A 303 -9.53 -15.36 17.70
C LYS A 303 -10.20 -14.42 16.70
N LYS A 304 -11.47 -14.68 16.39
CA LYS A 304 -12.30 -13.77 15.62
C LYS A 304 -12.79 -12.64 16.51
N ASN A 305 -12.62 -11.40 16.03
CA ASN A 305 -13.07 -10.18 16.67
C ASN A 305 -14.10 -9.49 15.77
N GLU A 306 -15.10 -8.88 16.35
CA GLU A 306 -16.12 -8.11 15.63
C GLU A 306 -15.64 -6.69 15.31
N GLY A 307 -16.16 -6.11 14.22
CA GLY A 307 -15.95 -4.71 13.87
C GLY A 307 -14.60 -4.44 13.20
N SER A 308 -14.01 -3.30 13.54
CA SER A 308 -12.83 -2.75 12.86
C SER A 308 -11.53 -3.08 13.58
N TRP A 309 -10.51 -3.47 12.81
CA TRP A 309 -9.14 -3.67 13.28
C TRP A 309 -8.38 -2.33 13.54
N TRP A 310 -8.93 -1.18 13.14
CA TRP A 310 -8.25 0.11 13.28
C TRP A 310 -7.86 0.44 14.72
N GLY A 311 -8.67 0.05 15.70
CA GLY A 311 -8.39 0.23 17.13
C GLY A 311 -7.15 -0.53 17.60
N GLU A 312 -6.98 -1.77 17.14
CA GLU A 312 -5.80 -2.61 17.41
C GLU A 312 -4.53 -1.96 16.83
N TRP A 313 -4.60 -1.50 15.59
CA TRP A 313 -3.51 -0.80 14.94
C TRP A 313 -3.17 0.51 15.66
N ALA A 314 -4.18 1.31 16.03
CA ALA A 314 -3.96 2.56 16.73
C ALA A 314 -3.22 2.35 18.06
N SER A 315 -3.61 1.34 18.83
CA SER A 315 -2.97 0.99 20.09
C SER A 315 -1.51 0.58 19.89
N TRP A 316 -1.19 -0.11 18.79
CA TRP A 316 0.17 -0.50 18.45
C TRP A 316 1.02 0.68 17.97
N ILE A 317 0.52 1.49 17.04
CA ILE A 317 1.30 2.59 16.45
C ILE A 317 1.55 3.71 17.46
N GLN A 318 0.61 3.99 18.36
CA GLN A 318 0.80 5.00 19.41
C GLN A 318 2.00 4.69 20.31
N LYS A 319 2.24 3.40 20.63
CA LYS A 319 3.44 2.96 21.39
C LYS A 319 4.75 3.19 20.63
N LYS A 320 4.72 3.29 19.31
CA LYS A 320 5.88 3.53 18.44
C LYS A 320 6.01 5.02 18.05
N SER A 321 5.03 5.88 18.40
CA SER A 321 4.95 7.26 17.92
C SER A 321 5.61 8.31 18.85
N GLY A 322 6.34 7.88 19.86
CA GLY A 322 7.09 8.77 20.77
C GLY A 322 6.19 9.46 21.82
N SER A 323 6.57 10.63 22.26
CA SER A 323 5.85 11.38 23.29
C SER A 323 4.71 12.21 22.70
N LEU A 324 3.62 12.35 23.45
CA LEU A 324 2.50 13.23 23.11
C LEU A 324 2.79 14.66 23.60
N GLY A 325 2.87 15.62 22.69
CA GLY A 325 3.18 17.00 23.00
C GLY A 325 2.73 17.97 21.92
N GLU A 326 3.09 19.23 22.07
CA GLU A 326 2.89 20.23 21.03
C GLU A 326 3.98 20.07 19.96
N MET A 327 3.56 19.97 18.70
CA MET A 327 4.48 19.86 17.56
C MET A 327 4.82 21.26 17.04
N ASN A 328 6.11 21.49 16.87
CA ASN A 328 6.63 22.71 16.26
C ASN A 328 7.07 22.42 14.83
N PHE A 329 6.12 22.52 13.90
CA PHE A 329 6.39 22.32 12.48
C PHE A 329 7.24 23.43 11.88
N ASN A 330 8.03 23.09 10.87
CA ASN A 330 8.87 24.04 10.15
C ASN A 330 8.07 24.72 9.04
N HIS A 331 7.64 25.96 9.27
CA HIS A 331 6.86 26.76 8.32
C HIS A 331 7.72 27.77 7.53
N ASN A 332 8.94 27.40 7.17
CA ASN A 332 9.80 28.22 6.33
C ASN A 332 9.36 28.21 4.85
N LYS A 333 10.06 28.98 4.00
CA LYS A 333 9.75 29.12 2.56
C LYS A 333 9.84 27.78 1.80
N GLU A 334 10.60 26.81 2.30
CA GLU A 334 10.76 25.50 1.68
C GLU A 334 9.47 24.66 1.77
N PHE A 335 8.67 24.85 2.82
CA PHE A 335 7.46 24.09 3.10
C PHE A 335 6.18 24.88 2.94
N GLN A 336 6.11 25.68 1.89
CA GLN A 336 4.92 26.47 1.59
C GLN A 336 3.75 25.58 1.20
N VAL A 337 2.55 25.95 1.70
CA VAL A 337 1.30 25.32 1.25
C VAL A 337 1.07 25.70 -0.21
N ILE A 338 1.00 24.69 -1.09
CA ILE A 338 0.72 24.90 -2.51
C ILE A 338 -0.77 25.10 -2.72
N GLU A 339 -1.59 24.21 -2.13
CA GLU A 339 -3.05 24.26 -2.17
C GLU A 339 -3.66 23.51 -0.98
N ASN A 340 -4.94 23.72 -0.71
CA ASN A 340 -5.65 22.98 0.33
C ASN A 340 -5.86 21.51 -0.07
N ALA A 341 -5.68 20.59 0.89
CA ALA A 341 -5.97 19.17 0.67
C ALA A 341 -7.46 18.96 0.29
N PRO A 342 -7.77 17.99 -0.56
CA PRO A 342 -6.91 17.00 -1.19
C PRO A 342 -6.15 17.47 -2.44
N GLY A 343 -6.24 18.75 -2.79
CA GLY A 343 -5.61 19.35 -3.94
C GLY A 343 -6.41 19.23 -5.23
N SER A 344 -5.94 19.91 -6.28
CA SER A 344 -6.57 19.92 -7.61
C SER A 344 -6.30 18.65 -8.41
N TYR A 345 -5.20 17.92 -8.10
CA TYR A 345 -4.79 16.71 -8.81
C TYR A 345 -5.86 15.62 -8.80
N VAL A 346 -6.57 15.43 -7.69
CA VAL A 346 -7.65 14.42 -7.59
C VAL A 346 -8.83 14.68 -8.52
N LYS A 347 -8.98 15.91 -9.01
CA LYS A 347 -10.04 16.31 -9.95
C LYS A 347 -9.65 16.12 -11.42
N LYS A 348 -8.35 15.96 -11.73
CA LYS A 348 -7.89 15.75 -13.10
C LYS A 348 -8.25 14.33 -13.53
N LYS A 349 -9.02 14.18 -14.62
CA LYS A 349 -9.22 12.90 -15.28
C LYS A 349 -8.16 12.73 -16.35
N PHE A 350 -7.48 11.60 -16.32
CA PHE A 350 -6.57 11.21 -17.40
C PHE A 350 -7.39 10.38 -18.40
N LYS A 351 -7.29 10.76 -19.67
CA LYS A 351 -7.96 10.07 -20.78
C LYS A 351 -7.15 8.88 -21.23
#